data_c83d8ad7a21a6de5de57e7932ebae5f1
#
_entry.id   c83d8ad7a21a6de5de57e7932ebae5f1
#
_cell.length_a   1.000
_cell.length_b   1.000
_cell.length_c   1.000
_cell.angle_alpha   90.00
_cell.angle_beta   90.00
_cell.angle_gamma   90.00
#
_symmetry.space_group_name_H-M   'P 1'
#
loop_
_entity.id
_entity.type
_entity.pdbx_description
1 polymer ?
#
loop_
_entity_poly.entity_id
_entity_poly.type
_entity_poly.pdbx_seq_one_letter_code
_entity_poly.pdbx_strand_id
1 'polypeptide(L)' 'MVVSVGIDVSKDKHDCFIVSSEGEVLADAFIIPNTMDGFHYLLQRIRHCTAPQDKIKVGLEARIG' A
#
# COMPACT_ATOMS: atom_id res chain seq x y z
N MET A 1 -0.63 11.88 -11.78
CA MET A 1 0.51 11.09 -11.31
C MET A 1 0.06 9.66 -11.07
N VAL A 2 0.91 8.71 -11.29
CA VAL A 2 0.63 7.31 -10.95
C VAL A 2 1.25 7.01 -9.59
N VAL A 3 0.49 6.40 -8.71
CA VAL A 3 0.94 6.01 -7.37
C VAL A 3 0.90 4.50 -7.29
N SER A 4 2.02 3.91 -6.91
CA SER A 4 2.15 2.45 -6.77
C SER A 4 2.08 2.07 -5.31
N VAL A 5 1.20 1.11 -5.00
CA VAL A 5 1.06 0.53 -3.67
C VAL A 5 1.56 -0.90 -3.74
N GLY A 6 2.59 -1.20 -2.98
CA GLY A 6 3.12 -2.57 -2.89
C GLY A 6 2.65 -3.22 -1.61
N ILE A 7 2.16 -4.44 -1.72
CA ILE A 7 1.69 -5.22 -0.57
C ILE A 7 2.37 -6.58 -0.60
N ASP A 8 3.18 -6.85 0.40
CA ASP A 8 3.83 -8.15 0.59
C ASP A 8 2.95 -8.96 1.54
N VAL A 9 2.21 -9.90 0.96
CA VAL A 9 1.16 -10.63 1.65
C VAL A 9 1.72 -11.82 2.43
N SER A 10 1.37 -11.91 3.69
CA SER A 10 1.67 -13.07 4.50
C SER A 10 0.44 -13.49 5.31
N LYS A 11 0.56 -14.55 6.10
CA LYS A 11 -0.60 -15.18 6.74
C LYS A 11 -1.38 -14.26 7.68
N ASP A 12 -0.67 -13.57 8.56
CA ASP A 12 -1.29 -12.81 9.64
C ASP A 12 -1.21 -11.32 9.48
N LYS A 13 -0.28 -10.86 8.65
CA LYS A 13 -0.02 -9.43 8.47
C LYS A 13 0.59 -9.18 7.10
N HIS A 14 0.50 -7.95 6.64
CA HIS A 14 1.03 -7.57 5.34
C HIS A 14 1.94 -6.36 5.48
N ASP A 15 3.05 -6.37 4.74
CA ASP A 15 3.95 -5.23 4.65
C ASP A 15 3.54 -4.39 3.45
N CYS A 16 3.37 -3.09 3.65
CA CYS A 16 2.90 -2.18 2.62
C CYS A 16 3.86 -1.01 2.42
N PHE A 17 3.90 -0.50 1.20
CA PHE A 17 4.62 0.74 0.90
C PHE A 17 3.91 1.48 -0.23
N ILE A 18 4.10 2.79 -0.30
CA ILE A 18 3.47 3.62 -1.33
C ILE A 18 4.54 4.53 -1.94
N VAL A 19 4.68 4.46 -3.26
CA VAL A 19 5.65 5.28 -3.99
C VAL A 19 4.98 5.95 -5.19
N SER A 20 5.47 7.13 -5.55
CA SER A 20 5.00 7.83 -6.74
C SER A 20 5.74 7.35 -7.99
N SER A 21 5.18 7.64 -9.16
CA SER A 21 5.83 7.36 -10.44
C SER A 21 7.14 8.13 -10.62
N GLU A 22 7.36 9.15 -9.82
CA GLU A 22 8.59 9.95 -9.85
C GLU A 22 9.66 9.39 -8.90
N GLY A 23 9.40 8.26 -8.25
CA GLY A 23 10.34 7.64 -7.34
C GLY A 23 10.29 8.16 -5.92
N GLU A 24 9.36 9.05 -5.61
CA GLU A 24 9.20 9.58 -4.26
C GLU A 24 8.49 8.57 -3.38
N VAL A 25 9.04 8.30 -2.20
CA VAL A 25 8.40 7.44 -1.20
C VAL A 25 7.35 8.25 -0.47
N LEU A 26 6.07 7.94 -0.74
CA LEU A 26 4.95 8.66 -0.12
C LEU A 26 4.59 8.08 1.24
N ALA A 27 4.75 6.78 1.41
CA ALA A 27 4.62 6.12 2.70
C ALA A 27 5.62 5.00 2.76
N ASP A 28 6.52 5.06 3.73
CA ASP A 28 7.51 4.02 3.93
C ASP A 28 6.86 2.76 4.49
N ALA A 29 7.62 1.68 4.54
CA ALA A 29 7.11 0.38 4.94
C ALA A 29 6.28 0.46 6.24
N PHE A 30 5.05 0.00 6.15
CA PHE A 30 4.17 -0.10 7.31
C PHE A 30 3.46 -1.44 7.27
N ILE A 31 3.05 -1.92 8.43
CA ILE A 31 2.45 -3.25 8.57
C ILE A 31 0.97 -3.10 8.89
N ILE A 32 0.15 -3.88 8.20
CA ILE A 32 -1.27 -3.96 8.51
C ILE A 32 -1.62 -5.39 8.88
N PRO A 33 -2.53 -5.60 9.85
CA PRO A 33 -3.03 -6.94 10.14
C PRO A 33 -3.94 -7.43 9.01
N ASN A 34 -4.06 -8.74 8.87
CA ASN A 34 -4.95 -9.35 7.88
C ASN A 34 -6.40 -9.32 8.40
N THR A 35 -6.95 -8.12 8.54
CA THR A 35 -8.29 -7.86 9.06
C THR A 35 -8.94 -6.75 8.25
N MET A 36 -10.26 -6.61 8.40
CA MET A 36 -10.97 -5.50 7.74
C MET A 36 -10.45 -4.14 8.23
N ASP A 37 -10.16 -4.02 9.52
CA ASP A 37 -9.60 -2.78 10.06
C ASP A 37 -8.25 -2.47 9.44
N GLY A 38 -7.42 -3.49 9.23
CA GLY A 38 -6.14 -3.33 8.57
C GLY A 38 -6.29 -2.81 7.14
N PHE A 39 -7.22 -3.35 6.38
CA PHE A 39 -7.47 -2.90 5.01
C PHE A 39 -8.06 -1.48 4.98
N HIS A 40 -8.92 -1.13 5.92
CA HIS A 40 -9.44 0.24 6.03
C HIS A 40 -8.31 1.22 6.32
N TYR A 41 -7.37 0.85 7.17
CA TYR A 41 -6.20 1.68 7.45
C TYR A 41 -5.36 1.88 6.20
N LEU A 42 -5.13 0.81 5.42
CA LEU A 42 -4.41 0.91 4.16
C LEU A 42 -5.08 1.89 3.20
N LEU A 43 -6.41 1.80 3.06
CA LEU A 43 -7.15 2.72 2.19
C LEU A 43 -7.00 4.17 2.66
N GLN A 44 -7.03 4.41 3.95
CA GLN A 44 -6.82 5.76 4.50
C GLN A 44 -5.42 6.28 4.18
N ARG A 45 -4.42 5.42 4.31
CA ARG A 45 -3.04 5.80 3.98
C ARG A 45 -2.91 6.17 2.50
N ILE A 46 -3.52 5.39 1.62
CA ILE A 46 -3.52 5.66 0.19
C ILE A 46 -4.18 7.01 -0.09
N ARG A 47 -5.34 7.27 0.51
CA ARG A 47 -6.05 8.53 0.32
C ARG A 47 -5.27 9.73 0.79
N HIS A 48 -4.50 9.60 1.87
CA HIS A 48 -3.67 10.68 2.38
C HIS A 48 -2.49 10.98 1.45
N CYS A 49 -2.09 10.03 0.63
CA CYS A 49 -0.94 10.15 -0.27
C CYS A 49 -1.33 10.52 -1.69
N THR A 50 -2.62 10.52 -2.02
CA THR A 50 -3.08 10.68 -3.40
C THR A 50 -4.11 11.78 -3.53
N ALA A 51 -4.21 12.31 -4.76
CA ALA A 51 -5.26 13.24 -5.16
C ALA A 51 -6.29 12.49 -6.00
N PRO A 52 -7.53 13.03 -6.16
CA PRO A 52 -8.56 12.35 -6.93
C PRO A 52 -8.19 12.03 -8.38
N GLN A 53 -7.30 12.82 -8.98
CA GLN A 53 -6.87 12.62 -10.36
C GLN A 53 -5.76 11.59 -10.50
N ASP A 54 -5.17 11.14 -9.41
CA ASP A 54 -4.06 10.19 -9.46
C ASP A 54 -4.58 8.80 -9.80
N LYS A 55 -3.78 8.06 -10.59
CA LYS A 55 -4.03 6.64 -10.84
C LYS A 55 -3.28 5.82 -9.81
N ILE A 56 -3.94 4.80 -9.27
CA ILE A 56 -3.37 3.95 -8.26
C ILE A 56 -3.18 2.56 -8.82
N LYS A 57 -1.94 2.06 -8.74
CA LYS A 57 -1.61 0.69 -9.08
C LYS A 57 -1.31 -0.08 -7.80
N VAL A 58 -1.96 -1.22 -7.63
CA VAL A 58 -1.72 -2.07 -6.46
C VAL A 58 -1.05 -3.35 -6.92
N GLY A 59 0.11 -3.63 -6.36
CA GLY A 59 0.83 -4.88 -6.61
C GLY A 59 0.80 -5.76 -5.37
N LEU A 60 0.44 -7.01 -5.56
CA LEU A 60 0.42 -8.01 -4.50
C LEU A 60 1.49 -9.03 -4.75
N GLU A 61 2.25 -9.37 -3.72
CA GLU A 61 3.27 -10.38 -3.80
C GLU A 61 3.12 -11.31 -2.60
N ALA A 62 2.93 -12.60 -2.86
CA ALA A 62 2.77 -13.56 -1.80
C ALA A 62 4.13 -13.98 -1.27
N ARG A 63 4.30 -13.90 0.04
CA ARG A 63 5.51 -14.38 0.69
C ARG A 63 5.35 -15.87 0.94
N ILE A 64 6.24 -16.66 0.35
CA ILE A 64 6.30 -18.10 0.57
C ILE A 64 7.32 -18.35 1.67
N GLY A 65 6.83 -18.90 2.77
CA GLY A 65 7.82 -19.12 3.77
C GLY A 65 7.43 -19.92 4.91
#